data_2e63b5a49238c2294b00b83477bc24ca
#
_entry.id   2e63b5a49238c2294b00b83477bc24ca
#
_cell.length_a   1.000
_cell.length_b   1.000
_cell.length_c   1.000
_cell.angle_alpha   90.00
_cell.angle_beta   90.00
_cell.angle_gamma   90.00
#
_symmetry.space_group_name_H-M   'P 1'
#
loop_
_entity.id
_entity.type
_entity.pdbx_description
1 polymer ?
#
loop_
_entity_poly.entity_id
_entity_poly.type
_entity_poly.pdbx_seq_one_letter_code
_entity_poly.pdbx_strand_id
1 'polypeptide(L)'
;MKLRVNMLKILEVVSNPVKKAYVSLTYLINLVILLPFSVFADNLQEVKLINSNNVNIEQIKSALVGEIKNEIQHYSDIHGWKKVVPNIKVNIPKAISSLPHCPEPIRFTAQDNQSQPVGRLKRQVKCESPTVNWRLNATVYVQLTLPVMVARTLIHRDELITRGMLDSQMLQLKAPKNIITNADQVIGLHAIRRIRQGQLITENLLKKPFLINKGDQVLIVAKKGKFEASTKGIALEHGKMHEQIRVENTATQKVIHARVFAQGKVETIF
;
A
#
# COMPACT_ATOMS: atom_id res chain seq x y z
N MET A 1 -6.97 -31.74 -44.31
CA MET A 1 -6.48 -31.00 -45.51
C MET A 1 -5.40 -30.07 -44.95
N LYS A 2 -4.15 -30.55 -44.82
CA LYS A 2 -3.01 -30.42 -45.75
C LYS A 2 -2.87 -28.99 -46.27
N LEU A 3 -1.79 -28.27 -45.91
CA LEU A 3 -0.42 -28.19 -46.42
C LEU A 3 0.33 -27.16 -45.58
N ARG A 4 1.43 -27.47 -44.87
CA ARG A 4 2.84 -27.58 -45.37
C ARG A 4 3.40 -26.23 -45.89
N VAL A 5 4.40 -25.68 -45.14
CA VAL A 5 5.87 -25.78 -45.32
C VAL A 5 6.45 -24.72 -46.25
N ASN A 6 7.45 -23.97 -45.74
CA ASN A 6 8.83 -23.79 -46.19
C ASN A 6 9.48 -22.65 -45.41
N MET A 7 10.36 -22.84 -44.62
CA MET A 7 11.79 -23.22 -44.49
C MET A 7 12.54 -23.21 -45.84
N LEU A 8 13.50 -22.35 -45.97
CA LEU A 8 14.86 -22.58 -46.48
C LEU A 8 15.52 -21.29 -46.96
N LYS A 9 16.70 -21.06 -46.34
CA LYS A 9 17.98 -20.78 -47.01
C LYS A 9 18.13 -19.39 -47.66
N ILE A 10 19.21 -18.72 -47.32
CA ILE A 10 20.46 -18.75 -48.08
C ILE A 10 21.62 -18.32 -47.19
N LEU A 11 22.55 -19.22 -47.05
CA LEU A 11 23.95 -19.05 -46.69
C LEU A 11 24.70 -18.66 -48.00
N GLU A 12 25.95 -18.20 -47.78
CA GLU A 12 27.05 -18.01 -48.75
C GLU A 12 27.23 -16.56 -49.19
N VAL A 13 28.43 -16.00 -49.20
CA VAL A 13 29.77 -16.46 -49.53
C VAL A 13 30.80 -15.48 -49.01
N VAL A 14 31.70 -15.89 -48.22
CA VAL A 14 33.19 -15.97 -48.30
C VAL A 14 33.78 -15.26 -49.51
N SER A 15 34.71 -14.37 -49.28
CA SER A 15 36.04 -14.43 -49.88
C SER A 15 36.99 -13.37 -49.29
N ASN A 16 38.01 -13.86 -48.61
CA ASN A 16 39.31 -13.20 -48.51
C ASN A 16 40.00 -13.19 -49.87
N PRO A 17 40.91 -12.31 -50.16
CA PRO A 17 42.27 -12.77 -50.05
C PRO A 17 43.32 -11.80 -49.46
N VAL A 18 44.14 -12.40 -48.66
CA VAL A 18 45.52 -12.04 -48.33
C VAL A 18 46.33 -11.85 -49.58
N LYS A 19 47.19 -10.83 -49.68
CA LYS A 19 48.58 -10.88 -50.20
C LYS A 19 49.24 -9.52 -50.06
N LYS A 20 50.25 -9.45 -49.15
CA LYS A 20 51.66 -9.24 -49.45
C LYS A 20 52.08 -7.88 -50.08
N ALA A 21 52.83 -7.13 -49.29
CA ALA A 21 54.14 -6.67 -49.72
C ALA A 21 55.00 -6.28 -48.49
N TYR A 22 55.97 -7.09 -48.18
CA TYR A 22 57.21 -6.75 -47.52
C TYR A 22 58.04 -5.93 -48.48
N VAL A 23 58.88 -5.08 -47.94
CA VAL A 23 60.13 -4.48 -48.38
C VAL A 23 60.14 -3.03 -47.97
N SER A 24 61.02 -2.48 -47.20
CA SER A 24 62.45 -2.51 -46.99
C SER A 24 62.74 -1.43 -45.92
N LEU A 25 63.28 -1.76 -44.81
CA LEU A 25 64.65 -1.65 -44.37
C LEU A 25 65.27 -0.26 -44.49
N THR A 26 65.59 0.27 -43.32
CA THR A 26 66.77 1.04 -42.95
C THR A 26 66.98 2.47 -43.46
N TYR A 27 67.32 3.21 -42.49
CA TYR A 27 68.14 4.46 -42.40
C TYR A 27 67.41 5.68 -41.89
N LEU A 28 67.75 6.09 -40.74
CA LEU A 28 68.44 7.27 -40.23
C LEU A 28 67.99 7.48 -38.78
N ILE A 29 68.73 7.05 -37.79
CA ILE A 29 69.83 7.73 -37.07
C ILE A 29 69.45 9.16 -36.66
N ASN A 30 69.33 9.29 -35.34
CA ASN A 30 69.60 10.47 -34.52
C ASN A 30 68.98 11.79 -34.92
N LEU A 31 67.90 12.12 -34.28
CA LEU A 31 67.64 13.46 -33.80
C LEU A 31 67.15 13.38 -32.37
N VAL A 32 68.10 13.55 -31.44
CA VAL A 32 67.80 13.79 -30.03
C VAL A 32 67.17 15.14 -29.96
N ILE A 33 65.84 15.16 -29.97
CA ILE A 33 65.07 16.37 -29.63
C ILE A 33 64.87 16.31 -28.12
N LEU A 34 65.62 17.11 -27.41
CA LEU A 34 65.36 17.52 -26.04
C LEU A 34 63.96 18.19 -25.98
N LEU A 35 62.91 17.39 -25.76
CA LEU A 35 61.65 17.92 -25.31
C LEU A 35 61.74 18.11 -23.80
N PRO A 36 61.36 19.25 -23.27
CA PRO A 36 61.29 19.44 -21.84
C PRO A 36 60.23 18.46 -21.30
N PHE A 37 60.66 17.65 -20.36
CA PHE A 37 59.77 16.88 -19.50
C PHE A 37 58.85 17.89 -18.81
N SER A 38 57.72 18.24 -19.44
CA SER A 38 56.64 18.84 -18.74
C SER A 38 56.17 17.78 -17.72
N VAL A 39 56.57 18.03 -16.50
CA VAL A 39 56.04 17.37 -15.33
C VAL A 39 54.52 17.48 -15.43
N PHE A 40 53.86 16.45 -15.93
CA PHE A 40 52.46 16.24 -15.60
C PHE A 40 52.44 16.07 -14.09
N ALA A 41 52.22 17.17 -13.38
CA ALA A 41 51.73 17.11 -12.03
C ALA A 41 50.41 16.35 -12.11
N ASP A 42 50.47 15.06 -11.92
CA ASP A 42 49.31 14.28 -11.56
C ASP A 42 48.64 15.03 -10.40
N ASN A 43 47.53 15.67 -10.71
CA ASN A 43 46.56 16.01 -9.72
C ASN A 43 46.11 14.67 -9.09
N LEU A 44 46.91 14.14 -8.18
CA LEU A 44 46.47 13.29 -7.13
C LEU A 44 45.43 14.11 -6.37
N GLN A 45 44.21 14.13 -6.93
CA GLN A 45 43.05 14.37 -6.09
C GLN A 45 43.21 13.36 -4.94
N GLU A 46 43.68 13.90 -3.83
CA GLU A 46 43.57 13.25 -2.55
C GLU A 46 42.10 12.80 -2.44
N VAL A 47 41.83 11.57 -2.85
CA VAL A 47 40.62 10.88 -2.43
C VAL A 47 40.78 10.83 -0.92
N LYS A 48 40.26 11.89 -0.29
CA LYS A 48 40.06 11.95 1.13
C LYS A 48 39.23 10.74 1.48
N LEU A 49 39.93 9.68 1.82
CA LEU A 49 39.33 8.53 2.47
C LEU A 49 38.65 9.13 3.71
N ILE A 50 37.41 9.49 3.54
CA ILE A 50 36.53 9.80 4.64
C ILE A 50 36.39 8.47 5.35
N ASN A 51 37.32 8.22 6.24
CA ASN A 51 37.20 7.19 7.26
C ASN A 51 36.05 7.64 8.17
N SER A 52 34.82 7.49 7.67
CA SER A 52 33.64 7.83 8.45
C SER A 52 33.38 6.67 9.42
N ASN A 53 34.14 6.63 10.50
CA ASN A 53 33.80 5.83 11.67
C ASN A 53 32.44 6.22 12.25
N ASN A 54 31.79 7.19 11.66
CA ASN A 54 30.52 7.76 12.10
C ASN A 54 29.37 7.35 11.19
N VAL A 55 28.20 7.39 11.74
CA VAL A 55 26.93 7.06 11.06
C VAL A 55 26.69 7.98 9.85
N ASN A 56 26.38 7.38 8.71
CA ASN A 56 25.95 8.14 7.53
C ASN A 56 24.45 8.47 7.62
N ILE A 57 24.12 9.73 7.86
CA ILE A 57 22.74 10.22 8.02
C ILE A 57 21.89 9.94 6.77
N GLU A 58 22.45 10.13 5.58
CA GLU A 58 21.68 9.98 4.33
C GLU A 58 21.33 8.50 4.08
N GLN A 59 22.20 7.57 4.44
CA GLN A 59 21.88 6.14 4.39
C GLN A 59 20.72 5.80 5.32
N ILE A 60 20.73 6.32 6.56
CA ILE A 60 19.64 6.08 7.50
C ILE A 60 18.33 6.71 7.02
N LYS A 61 18.38 7.94 6.49
CA LYS A 61 17.20 8.58 5.93
C LYS A 61 16.61 7.76 4.78
N SER A 62 17.45 7.31 3.85
CA SER A 62 16.99 6.51 2.71
C SER A 62 16.40 5.17 3.15
N ALA A 63 17.03 4.49 4.09
CA ALA A 63 16.53 3.25 4.67
C ALA A 63 15.19 3.45 5.38
N LEU A 64 15.07 4.50 6.20
CA LEU A 64 13.83 4.83 6.89
C LEU A 64 12.70 5.21 5.92
N VAL A 65 13.00 5.93 4.84
CA VAL A 65 12.04 6.22 3.76
C VAL A 65 11.58 4.93 3.09
N GLY A 66 12.49 4.00 2.84
CA GLY A 66 12.17 2.67 2.31
C GLY A 66 11.20 1.90 3.22
N GLU A 67 11.49 1.86 4.52
CA GLU A 67 10.64 1.22 5.52
C GLU A 67 9.22 1.82 5.56
N ILE A 68 9.13 3.15 5.59
CA ILE A 68 7.83 3.84 5.57
C ILE A 68 7.06 3.59 4.25
N LYS A 69 7.74 3.51 3.11
CA LYS A 69 7.09 3.15 1.84
C LYS A 69 6.51 1.74 1.88
N ASN A 70 7.24 0.78 2.44
CA ASN A 70 6.76 -0.59 2.62
C ASN A 70 5.54 -0.64 3.54
N GLU A 71 5.57 0.11 4.65
CA GLU A 71 4.44 0.24 5.58
C GLU A 71 3.19 0.83 4.87
N ILE A 72 3.38 1.90 4.08
CA ILE A 72 2.30 2.51 3.28
C ILE A 72 1.75 1.51 2.26
N GLN A 73 2.62 0.77 1.56
CA GLN A 73 2.20 -0.21 0.58
C GLN A 73 1.39 -1.33 1.24
N HIS A 74 1.90 -1.91 2.33
CA HIS A 74 1.22 -2.96 3.08
C HIS A 74 -0.15 -2.50 3.59
N TYR A 75 -0.22 -1.28 4.16
CA TYR A 75 -1.49 -0.69 4.59
C TYR A 75 -2.46 -0.52 3.42
N SER A 76 -1.95 -0.03 2.28
CA SER A 76 -2.73 0.18 1.07
C SER A 76 -3.31 -1.11 0.53
N ASP A 77 -2.54 -2.18 0.53
CA ASP A 77 -2.97 -3.51 0.05
C ASP A 77 -4.09 -4.08 0.93
N ILE A 78 -3.94 -3.99 2.26
CA ILE A 78 -4.96 -4.45 3.21
C ILE A 78 -6.28 -3.66 3.08
N HIS A 79 -6.19 -2.34 2.87
CA HIS A 79 -7.37 -1.46 2.84
C HIS A 79 -7.88 -1.17 1.42
N GLY A 80 -7.28 -1.80 0.40
CA GLY A 80 -7.68 -1.62 -1.00
C GLY A 80 -7.42 -0.21 -1.54
N TRP A 81 -6.45 0.53 -0.96
CA TRP A 81 -6.05 1.84 -1.46
C TRP A 81 -5.26 1.68 -2.75
N LYS A 82 -5.65 2.40 -3.79
CA LYS A 82 -5.00 2.36 -5.10
C LYS A 82 -4.44 3.73 -5.45
N LYS A 83 -3.38 3.73 -6.28
CA LYS A 83 -2.76 4.98 -6.79
C LYS A 83 -2.33 5.94 -5.67
N VAL A 84 -1.79 5.38 -4.58
CA VAL A 84 -1.29 6.16 -3.45
C VAL A 84 0.05 6.78 -3.82
N VAL A 85 0.15 8.11 -3.69
CA VAL A 85 1.39 8.86 -3.92
C VAL A 85 1.86 9.42 -2.59
N PRO A 86 2.94 8.86 -1.99
CA PRO A 86 3.49 9.32 -0.74
C PRO A 86 4.43 10.52 -0.93
N ASN A 87 4.33 11.49 -0.02
CA ASN A 87 5.34 12.53 0.21
C ASN A 87 5.86 12.36 1.63
N ILE A 88 7.14 11.96 1.76
CA ILE A 88 7.76 11.57 3.02
C ILE A 88 8.92 12.54 3.32
N LYS A 89 8.88 13.17 4.50
CA LYS A 89 9.95 14.02 5.00
C LYS A 89 10.47 13.44 6.31
N VAL A 90 11.76 13.11 6.35
CA VAL A 90 12.42 12.54 7.53
C VAL A 90 13.23 13.61 8.23
N ASN A 91 13.00 13.75 9.52
CA ASN A 91 13.78 14.60 10.41
C ASN A 91 14.51 13.72 11.45
N ILE A 92 15.83 13.69 11.34
CA ILE A 92 16.73 12.98 12.25
C ILE A 92 17.53 14.03 13.04
N PRO A 93 17.64 13.92 14.37
CA PRO A 93 18.47 14.81 15.16
C PRO A 93 19.93 14.79 14.70
N LYS A 94 20.58 15.96 14.66
CA LYS A 94 21.99 16.09 14.24
C LYS A 94 22.94 15.26 15.12
N ALA A 95 22.57 14.97 16.35
CA ALA A 95 23.33 14.13 17.28
C ALA A 95 23.70 12.74 16.72
N ILE A 96 22.99 12.26 15.69
CA ILE A 96 23.30 10.98 15.02
C ILE A 96 24.70 10.98 14.39
N SER A 97 25.18 12.11 13.90
CA SER A 97 26.51 12.20 13.26
C SER A 97 27.67 11.99 14.24
N SER A 98 27.41 12.08 15.54
CA SER A 98 28.40 11.80 16.59
C SER A 98 28.36 10.35 17.06
N LEU A 99 27.42 9.54 16.56
CA LEU A 99 27.31 8.15 16.94
C LEU A 99 28.28 7.27 16.13
N PRO A 100 28.81 6.21 16.74
CA PRO A 100 29.68 5.29 16.03
C PRO A 100 28.92 4.53 14.93
N HIS A 101 29.63 4.16 13.86
CA HIS A 101 29.08 3.35 12.78
C HIS A 101 28.50 2.05 13.32
N CYS A 102 27.34 1.65 12.86
CA CYS A 102 26.72 0.39 13.22
C CYS A 102 27.20 -0.74 12.31
N PRO A 103 27.88 -1.78 12.85
CA PRO A 103 28.32 -2.93 12.06
C PRO A 103 27.14 -3.83 11.62
N GLU A 104 26.03 -3.77 12.33
CA GLU A 104 24.82 -4.54 12.05
C GLU A 104 23.77 -3.70 11.32
N PRO A 105 22.78 -4.33 10.64
CA PRO A 105 21.68 -3.62 10.04
C PRO A 105 20.88 -2.80 11.06
N ILE A 106 20.68 -1.53 10.75
CA ILE A 106 19.89 -0.63 11.60
C ILE A 106 18.43 -1.08 11.63
N ARG A 107 17.85 -1.11 12.82
CA ARG A 107 16.46 -1.45 13.05
C ARG A 107 15.61 -0.21 13.28
N PHE A 108 14.41 -0.22 12.69
CA PHE A 108 13.40 0.81 12.90
C PHE A 108 12.24 0.25 13.69
N THR A 109 11.78 1.00 14.69
CA THR A 109 10.65 0.59 15.52
C THR A 109 9.66 1.75 15.64
N ALA A 110 8.39 1.48 15.42
CA ALA A 110 7.33 2.47 15.64
C ALA A 110 7.27 2.85 17.14
N GLN A 111 7.10 4.13 17.40
CA GLN A 111 6.96 4.72 18.75
C GLN A 111 5.68 5.56 18.85
N ASP A 112 4.76 5.33 17.93
CA ASP A 112 3.43 5.93 17.90
C ASP A 112 2.35 4.85 17.81
N ASN A 113 1.13 5.19 18.18
CA ASN A 113 -0.04 4.30 18.11
C ASN A 113 -0.93 4.67 16.92
N GLN A 114 -0.36 5.18 15.84
CA GLN A 114 -1.16 5.57 14.69
C GLN A 114 -1.63 4.33 13.92
N SER A 115 -2.93 4.27 13.66
CA SER A 115 -3.54 3.20 12.87
C SER A 115 -3.31 3.33 11.37
N GLN A 116 -2.86 4.49 10.89
CA GLN A 116 -2.61 4.78 9.49
C GLN A 116 -1.22 5.38 9.32
N PRO A 117 -0.45 4.99 8.30
CA PRO A 117 0.91 5.50 8.06
C PRO A 117 0.88 6.89 7.41
N VAL A 118 0.23 7.86 8.06
CA VAL A 118 0.07 9.23 7.58
C VAL A 118 0.16 10.24 8.73
N GLY A 119 0.64 11.44 8.44
CA GLY A 119 0.83 12.49 9.43
C GLY A 119 2.22 12.45 10.07
N ARG A 120 2.31 12.72 11.35
CA ARG A 120 3.57 12.73 12.10
C ARG A 120 3.82 11.39 12.76
N LEU A 121 4.74 10.63 12.22
CA LEU A 121 5.15 9.33 12.74
C LEU A 121 6.42 9.49 13.58
N LYS A 122 6.50 8.73 14.67
CA LYS A 122 7.70 8.61 15.50
C LYS A 122 8.35 7.25 15.26
N ARG A 123 9.63 7.25 14.92
CA ARG A 123 10.40 6.02 14.71
C ARG A 123 11.64 6.05 15.56
N GLN A 124 11.91 4.95 16.25
CA GLN A 124 13.18 4.76 16.92
C GLN A 124 14.13 4.06 15.99
N VAL A 125 15.28 4.65 15.79
CA VAL A 125 16.41 4.11 15.03
C VAL A 125 17.36 3.46 16.04
N LYS A 126 17.68 2.19 15.84
CA LYS A 126 18.50 1.41 16.75
C LYS A 126 19.66 0.75 16.03
N CYS A 127 20.82 0.83 16.64
CA CYS A 127 21.94 -0.06 16.41
C CYS A 127 22.07 -1.01 17.59
N GLU A 128 21.98 -2.28 17.34
CA GLU A 128 22.12 -3.32 18.37
C GLU A 128 23.18 -4.32 17.89
N SER A 129 24.43 -4.16 18.33
CA SER A 129 25.53 -5.07 18.04
C SER A 129 26.33 -5.36 19.32
N PRO A 130 27.15 -6.40 19.36
CA PRO A 130 27.96 -6.73 20.52
C PRO A 130 28.93 -5.61 20.94
N THR A 131 29.37 -4.79 19.98
CA THR A 131 30.41 -3.75 20.21
C THR A 131 29.82 -2.34 20.20
N VAL A 132 28.67 -2.12 19.57
CA VAL A 132 28.05 -0.80 19.42
C VAL A 132 26.57 -0.89 19.71
N ASN A 133 26.11 -0.10 20.65
CA ASN A 133 24.68 -0.02 21.00
C ASN A 133 24.27 1.43 21.18
N TRP A 134 23.34 1.89 20.35
CA TRP A 134 22.73 3.21 20.48
C TRP A 134 21.31 3.24 19.93
N ARG A 135 20.55 4.20 20.38
CA ARG A 135 19.19 4.44 19.91
C ARG A 135 18.91 5.93 19.85
N LEU A 136 18.10 6.31 18.88
CA LEU A 136 17.66 7.69 18.75
C LEU A 136 16.26 7.75 18.13
N ASN A 137 15.54 8.83 18.37
CA ASN A 137 14.19 9.01 17.82
C ASN A 137 14.24 9.92 16.60
N ALA A 138 13.67 9.44 15.50
CA ALA A 138 13.42 10.19 14.30
C ALA A 138 11.93 10.57 14.19
N THR A 139 11.65 11.70 13.57
CA THR A 139 10.28 12.10 13.21
C THR A 139 10.12 12.03 11.69
N VAL A 140 9.07 11.35 11.25
CA VAL A 140 8.73 11.24 9.83
C VAL A 140 7.39 11.92 9.60
N TYR A 141 7.34 12.84 8.65
CA TYR A 141 6.11 13.48 8.19
C TYR A 141 5.67 12.83 6.88
N VAL A 142 4.51 12.21 6.91
CA VAL A 142 3.95 11.51 5.76
C VAL A 142 2.68 12.21 5.32
N GLN A 143 2.61 12.56 4.03
CA GLN A 143 1.41 13.00 3.35
C GLN A 143 1.11 12.02 2.23
N LEU A 144 -0.14 11.60 2.10
CA LEU A 144 -0.58 10.66 1.07
C LEU A 144 -1.57 11.34 0.15
N THR A 145 -1.33 11.28 -1.16
CA THR A 145 -2.30 11.72 -2.16
C THR A 145 -2.88 10.48 -2.83
N LEU A 146 -4.23 10.33 -2.76
CA LEU A 146 -4.91 9.17 -3.31
C LEU A 146 -6.35 9.51 -3.72
N PRO A 147 -6.97 8.72 -4.62
CA PRO A 147 -8.36 8.90 -5.00
C PRO A 147 -9.29 8.49 -3.86
N VAL A 148 -10.29 9.32 -3.59
CA VAL A 148 -11.32 9.08 -2.58
C VAL A 148 -12.70 9.27 -3.17
N MET A 149 -13.72 8.64 -2.59
CA MET A 149 -15.10 8.78 -3.02
C MET A 149 -15.72 10.05 -2.48
N VAL A 150 -16.32 10.82 -3.38
CA VAL A 150 -17.12 12.02 -3.11
C VAL A 150 -18.51 11.89 -3.73
N ALA A 151 -19.47 12.64 -3.20
CA ALA A 151 -20.80 12.70 -3.80
C ALA A 151 -20.75 13.51 -5.10
N ARG A 152 -21.18 12.94 -6.23
CA ARG A 152 -21.31 13.63 -7.51
C ARG A 152 -22.51 14.58 -7.52
N THR A 153 -23.58 14.18 -6.84
CA THR A 153 -24.84 14.91 -6.71
C THR A 153 -25.20 15.06 -5.23
N LEU A 154 -26.23 15.83 -4.95
CA LEU A 154 -26.84 15.84 -3.62
C LEU A 154 -27.44 14.46 -3.34
N ILE A 155 -27.13 13.89 -2.18
CA ILE A 155 -27.72 12.64 -1.67
C ILE A 155 -28.54 12.99 -0.44
N HIS A 156 -29.82 12.61 -0.45
CA HIS A 156 -30.73 12.88 0.67
C HIS A 156 -30.55 11.88 1.80
N ARG A 157 -31.07 12.23 2.96
CA ARG A 157 -31.13 11.30 4.09
C ARG A 157 -31.97 10.08 3.70
N ASP A 158 -31.54 8.90 4.14
CA ASP A 158 -32.15 7.61 3.88
C ASP A 158 -32.17 7.16 2.41
N GLU A 159 -31.57 7.95 1.51
CA GLU A 159 -31.44 7.62 0.09
C GLU A 159 -30.42 6.49 -0.13
N LEU A 160 -30.79 5.54 -0.99
CA LEU A 160 -29.91 4.45 -1.42
C LEU A 160 -28.85 4.99 -2.36
N ILE A 161 -27.60 4.74 -2.03
CA ILE A 161 -26.48 5.24 -2.82
C ILE A 161 -26.23 4.32 -4.02
N THR A 162 -26.30 4.92 -5.20
CA THR A 162 -26.02 4.26 -6.48
C THR A 162 -24.70 4.76 -7.07
N ARG A 163 -24.16 4.01 -8.03
CA ARG A 163 -22.91 4.37 -8.71
C ARG A 163 -22.97 5.76 -9.37
N GLY A 164 -24.11 6.14 -9.90
CA GLY A 164 -24.31 7.45 -10.57
C GLY A 164 -24.14 8.65 -9.63
N MET A 165 -24.33 8.45 -8.33
CA MET A 165 -24.21 9.49 -7.29
C MET A 165 -22.78 9.66 -6.78
N LEU A 166 -21.82 8.86 -7.26
CA LEU A 166 -20.44 8.82 -6.79
C LEU A 166 -19.48 9.38 -7.83
N ASP A 167 -18.43 10.02 -7.34
CA ASP A 167 -17.29 10.45 -8.13
C ASP A 167 -16.00 10.21 -7.35
N SER A 168 -14.86 10.22 -8.06
CA SER A 168 -13.54 10.02 -7.46
C SER A 168 -12.72 11.30 -7.58
N GLN A 169 -12.23 11.80 -6.46
CA GLN A 169 -11.35 12.97 -6.41
C GLN A 169 -10.06 12.68 -5.69
N MET A 170 -8.96 13.28 -6.15
CA MET A 170 -7.67 13.18 -5.46
C MET A 170 -7.70 13.99 -4.17
N LEU A 171 -7.42 13.34 -3.06
CA LEU A 171 -7.32 13.97 -1.74
C LEU A 171 -5.92 13.82 -1.18
N GLN A 172 -5.37 14.92 -0.65
CA GLN A 172 -4.15 14.90 0.13
C GLN A 172 -4.47 14.70 1.61
N LEU A 173 -4.09 13.56 2.15
CA LEU A 173 -4.16 13.25 3.58
C LEU A 173 -2.90 13.77 4.28
N LYS A 174 -3.10 14.57 5.34
CA LYS A 174 -2.03 15.09 6.21
C LYS A 174 -2.11 14.51 7.63
N ALA A 175 -3.18 13.79 7.92
CA ALA A 175 -3.46 13.12 9.19
C ALA A 175 -4.36 11.91 8.95
N PRO A 176 -4.45 10.96 9.88
CA PRO A 176 -5.37 9.83 9.82
C PRO A 176 -6.81 10.28 9.58
N LYS A 177 -7.48 9.64 8.66
CA LYS A 177 -8.87 9.94 8.30
C LYS A 177 -9.57 8.71 7.76
N ASN A 178 -10.80 8.49 8.20
CA ASN A 178 -11.65 7.45 7.61
C ASN A 178 -12.09 7.92 6.22
N ILE A 179 -11.61 7.25 5.21
CA ILE A 179 -11.89 7.54 3.81
C ILE A 179 -12.36 6.26 3.11
N ILE A 180 -13.15 6.46 2.08
CA ILE A 180 -13.58 5.41 1.18
C ILE A 180 -12.92 5.65 -0.17
N THR A 181 -12.24 4.63 -0.68
CA THR A 181 -11.46 4.72 -1.94
C THR A 181 -12.09 3.93 -3.08
N ASN A 182 -13.03 3.03 -2.78
CA ASN A 182 -13.72 2.22 -3.77
C ASN A 182 -15.25 2.45 -3.68
N ALA A 183 -15.88 2.68 -4.84
CA ALA A 183 -17.32 2.87 -4.95
C ALA A 183 -18.11 1.64 -4.46
N ASP A 184 -17.58 0.43 -4.65
CA ASP A 184 -18.25 -0.81 -4.24
C ASP A 184 -18.45 -0.92 -2.73
N GLN A 185 -17.67 -0.19 -1.93
CA GLN A 185 -17.84 -0.08 -0.47
C GLN A 185 -19.06 0.76 -0.07
N VAL A 186 -19.61 1.53 -0.99
CA VAL A 186 -20.67 2.54 -0.73
C VAL A 186 -21.98 2.20 -1.43
N ILE A 187 -21.90 1.58 -2.61
CA ILE A 187 -23.08 1.20 -3.40
C ILE A 187 -23.96 0.23 -2.60
N GLY A 188 -25.26 0.52 -2.56
CA GLY A 188 -26.23 -0.29 -1.81
C GLY A 188 -26.33 0.07 -0.31
N LEU A 189 -25.57 1.06 0.16
CA LEU A 189 -25.72 1.62 1.49
C LEU A 189 -26.67 2.83 1.45
N HIS A 190 -27.25 3.17 2.60
CA HIS A 190 -28.08 4.35 2.74
C HIS A 190 -27.34 5.49 3.45
N ALA A 191 -27.59 6.72 3.04
CA ALA A 191 -27.06 7.90 3.72
C ALA A 191 -27.77 8.11 5.08
N ILE A 192 -27.02 8.25 6.17
CA ILE A 192 -27.59 8.56 7.50
C ILE A 192 -28.12 10.00 7.54
N ARG A 193 -27.50 10.90 6.79
CA ARG A 193 -27.85 12.31 6.67
C ARG A 193 -27.57 12.82 5.26
N ARG A 194 -28.05 14.00 4.96
CA ARG A 194 -27.78 14.66 3.67
C ARG A 194 -26.29 14.80 3.41
N ILE A 195 -25.83 14.36 2.22
CA ILE A 195 -24.47 14.52 1.72
C ILE A 195 -24.50 15.48 0.54
N ARG A 196 -23.73 16.56 0.62
CA ARG A 196 -23.71 17.59 -0.41
C ARG A 196 -22.86 17.15 -1.60
N GLN A 197 -23.14 17.68 -2.77
CA GLN A 197 -22.25 17.52 -3.94
C GLN A 197 -20.82 17.93 -3.58
N GLY A 198 -19.83 17.16 -4.04
CA GLY A 198 -18.40 17.34 -3.74
C GLY A 198 -17.97 16.94 -2.33
N GLN A 199 -18.92 16.59 -1.46
CA GLN A 199 -18.60 16.19 -0.08
C GLN A 199 -17.96 14.79 -0.07
N LEU A 200 -16.86 14.65 0.70
CA LEU A 200 -16.24 13.37 0.96
C LEU A 200 -17.21 12.40 1.61
N ILE A 201 -17.27 11.19 1.06
CA ILE A 201 -18.07 10.10 1.64
C ILE A 201 -17.18 9.36 2.64
N THR A 202 -17.71 9.20 3.85
CA THR A 202 -17.02 8.52 4.96
C THR A 202 -17.98 7.51 5.60
N GLU A 203 -17.44 6.50 6.25
CA GLU A 203 -18.24 5.41 6.84
C GLU A 203 -19.34 5.92 7.81
N ASN A 204 -19.05 6.99 8.57
CA ASN A 204 -20.00 7.58 9.51
C ASN A 204 -21.18 8.32 8.85
N LEU A 205 -21.17 8.46 7.53
CA LEU A 205 -22.30 8.99 6.75
C LEU A 205 -23.22 7.88 6.22
N LEU A 206 -22.86 6.62 6.43
CA LEU A 206 -23.47 5.47 5.78
C LEU A 206 -24.06 4.51 6.79
N LYS A 207 -25.19 3.90 6.46
CA LYS A 207 -25.75 2.76 7.18
C LYS A 207 -25.95 1.61 6.23
N LYS A 208 -25.64 0.41 6.71
CA LYS A 208 -25.98 -0.83 6.00
C LYS A 208 -27.50 -0.98 6.04
N PRO A 209 -28.11 -1.40 4.94
CA PRO A 209 -29.54 -1.75 4.94
C PRO A 209 -29.77 -2.88 5.95
N PHE A 210 -30.98 -2.91 6.50
CA PHE A 210 -31.40 -4.09 7.24
C PHE A 210 -31.54 -5.28 6.29
N LEU A 211 -31.06 -6.42 6.67
CA LEU A 211 -31.25 -7.67 5.94
C LEU A 211 -32.62 -8.28 6.24
N ILE A 212 -33.20 -7.86 7.35
CA ILE A 212 -34.52 -8.24 7.79
C ILE A 212 -35.21 -6.99 8.34
N ASN A 213 -36.42 -6.69 7.87
CA ASN A 213 -37.26 -5.64 8.43
C ASN A 213 -38.27 -6.25 9.40
N LYS A 214 -38.70 -5.46 10.37
CA LYS A 214 -39.81 -5.81 11.23
C LYS A 214 -41.04 -6.14 10.38
N GLY A 215 -41.66 -7.30 10.63
CA GLY A 215 -42.79 -7.82 9.88
C GLY A 215 -42.42 -8.76 8.72
N ASP A 216 -41.13 -8.83 8.34
CA ASP A 216 -40.70 -9.72 7.28
C ASP A 216 -40.87 -11.18 7.68
N GLN A 217 -41.29 -11.99 6.72
CA GLN A 217 -41.24 -13.44 6.84
C GLN A 217 -39.81 -13.91 6.71
N VAL A 218 -39.31 -14.67 7.67
CA VAL A 218 -37.95 -15.16 7.73
C VAL A 218 -37.89 -16.68 7.84
N LEU A 219 -36.78 -17.25 7.38
CA LEU A 219 -36.46 -18.66 7.59
C LEU A 219 -35.58 -18.76 8.84
N ILE A 220 -36.13 -19.44 9.87
CA ILE A 220 -35.40 -19.78 11.10
C ILE A 220 -34.65 -21.06 10.84
N VAL A 221 -33.33 -21.08 10.96
CA VAL A 221 -32.47 -22.23 10.77
C VAL A 221 -31.86 -22.63 12.12
N ALA A 222 -31.99 -23.89 12.46
CA ALA A 222 -31.39 -24.50 13.65
C ALA A 222 -30.34 -25.51 13.22
N LYS A 223 -29.06 -25.30 13.62
CA LYS A 223 -27.95 -26.20 13.30
C LYS A 223 -27.39 -26.82 14.56
N LYS A 224 -27.31 -28.17 14.58
CA LYS A 224 -26.64 -28.91 15.64
C LYS A 224 -25.80 -30.05 15.03
N GLY A 225 -24.50 -29.83 14.95
CA GLY A 225 -23.58 -30.76 14.29
C GLY A 225 -23.91 -30.91 12.80
N LYS A 226 -24.25 -32.13 12.36
CA LYS A 226 -24.67 -32.42 10.97
C LYS A 226 -26.17 -32.26 10.73
N PHE A 227 -26.94 -31.99 11.77
CA PHE A 227 -28.39 -31.82 11.66
C PHE A 227 -28.72 -30.35 11.43
N GLU A 228 -29.57 -30.11 10.41
CA GLU A 228 -30.11 -28.78 10.09
C GLU A 228 -31.63 -28.92 9.96
N ALA A 229 -32.35 -28.08 10.69
CA ALA A 229 -33.79 -27.95 10.58
C ALA A 229 -34.16 -26.50 10.29
N SER A 230 -35.23 -26.28 9.54
CA SER A 230 -35.72 -24.94 9.26
C SER A 230 -37.22 -24.83 9.42
N THR A 231 -37.68 -23.65 9.84
CA THR A 231 -39.10 -23.30 9.98
C THR A 231 -39.31 -21.85 9.62
N LYS A 232 -40.56 -21.46 9.33
CA LYS A 232 -40.90 -20.06 9.03
C LYS A 232 -41.13 -19.27 10.32
N GLY A 233 -40.80 -17.98 10.29
CA GLY A 233 -41.08 -17.04 11.36
C GLY A 233 -41.39 -15.66 10.84
N ILE A 234 -41.82 -14.78 11.73
CA ILE A 234 -42.03 -13.35 11.47
C ILE A 234 -41.04 -12.54 12.33
N ALA A 235 -40.27 -11.67 11.72
CA ALA A 235 -39.34 -10.81 12.44
C ALA A 235 -40.10 -9.73 13.23
N LEU A 236 -39.85 -9.66 14.53
CA LEU A 236 -40.44 -8.63 15.41
C LEU A 236 -39.61 -7.36 15.48
N GLU A 237 -38.37 -7.41 14.96
CA GLU A 237 -37.39 -6.31 14.96
C GLU A 237 -36.66 -6.26 13.64
N HIS A 238 -36.07 -5.09 13.32
CA HIS A 238 -35.15 -4.96 12.21
C HIS A 238 -33.83 -5.64 12.56
N GLY A 239 -33.15 -6.24 11.57
CA GLY A 239 -31.89 -6.93 11.78
C GLY A 239 -30.86 -6.67 10.68
N LYS A 240 -29.64 -6.33 11.08
CA LYS A 240 -28.44 -6.29 10.21
C LYS A 240 -27.71 -7.63 10.30
N MET A 241 -26.74 -7.85 9.44
CA MET A 241 -25.86 -9.01 9.48
C MET A 241 -25.26 -9.21 10.88
N HIS A 242 -25.34 -10.41 11.41
CA HIS A 242 -24.88 -10.85 12.75
C HIS A 242 -25.61 -10.23 13.95
N GLU A 243 -26.61 -9.40 13.73
CA GLU A 243 -27.43 -8.84 14.79
C GLU A 243 -28.44 -9.88 15.32
N GLN A 244 -28.64 -9.90 16.62
CA GLN A 244 -29.64 -10.75 17.25
C GLN A 244 -30.98 -10.02 17.29
N ILE A 245 -32.03 -10.66 16.79
CA ILE A 245 -33.38 -10.10 16.73
C ILE A 245 -34.40 -11.09 17.32
N ARG A 246 -35.56 -10.58 17.73
CA ARG A 246 -36.69 -11.39 18.12
C ARG A 246 -37.47 -11.81 16.89
N VAL A 247 -37.80 -13.12 16.84
CA VAL A 247 -38.56 -13.71 15.74
C VAL A 247 -39.64 -14.60 16.33
N GLU A 248 -40.86 -14.44 15.85
CA GLU A 248 -41.96 -15.32 16.19
C GLU A 248 -41.98 -16.52 15.24
N ASN A 249 -41.92 -17.71 15.77
CA ASN A 249 -42.09 -18.96 15.00
C ASN A 249 -43.55 -19.13 14.62
N THR A 250 -43.89 -19.16 13.34
CA THR A 250 -45.28 -19.24 12.85
C THR A 250 -45.96 -20.54 13.14
N ALA A 251 -45.21 -21.67 13.35
CA ALA A 251 -45.77 -22.97 13.66
C ALA A 251 -46.10 -23.15 15.16
N THR A 252 -45.29 -22.53 16.03
CA THR A 252 -45.44 -22.71 17.49
C THR A 252 -45.92 -21.46 18.23
N GLN A 253 -45.96 -20.29 17.52
CA GLN A 253 -46.27 -18.97 18.06
C GLN A 253 -45.33 -18.52 19.20
N LYS A 254 -44.22 -19.21 19.38
CA LYS A 254 -43.19 -18.82 20.36
C LYS A 254 -42.23 -17.81 19.81
N VAL A 255 -41.91 -16.81 20.64
CA VAL A 255 -40.86 -15.82 20.33
C VAL A 255 -39.51 -16.39 20.72
N ILE A 256 -38.57 -16.37 19.78
CA ILE A 256 -37.20 -16.79 19.97
C ILE A 256 -36.23 -15.66 19.64
N HIS A 257 -35.03 -15.75 20.19
CA HIS A 257 -33.91 -14.89 19.79
C HIS A 257 -33.09 -15.62 18.73
N ALA A 258 -32.84 -14.96 17.61
CA ALA A 258 -32.12 -15.54 16.50
C ALA A 258 -31.17 -14.52 15.88
N ARG A 259 -30.03 -14.97 15.39
CA ARG A 259 -29.00 -14.14 14.75
C ARG A 259 -29.25 -14.09 13.26
N VAL A 260 -29.21 -12.89 12.70
CA VAL A 260 -29.29 -12.66 11.25
C VAL A 260 -28.01 -13.13 10.58
N PHE A 261 -28.06 -14.06 9.63
CA PHE A 261 -26.88 -14.52 8.90
C PHE A 261 -26.98 -14.34 7.37
N ALA A 262 -28.19 -14.06 6.85
CA ALA A 262 -28.40 -13.70 5.45
C ALA A 262 -29.70 -12.93 5.30
N GLN A 263 -29.98 -12.41 4.11
CA GLN A 263 -31.25 -11.75 3.82
C GLN A 263 -32.42 -12.73 4.02
N GLY A 264 -33.38 -12.34 4.87
CA GLY A 264 -34.54 -13.14 5.21
C GLY A 264 -34.22 -14.43 5.97
N LYS A 265 -33.01 -14.61 6.53
CA LYS A 265 -32.61 -15.83 7.24
C LYS A 265 -31.98 -15.52 8.58
N VAL A 266 -32.42 -16.27 9.59
CA VAL A 266 -31.90 -16.20 10.97
C VAL A 266 -31.51 -17.58 11.46
N GLU A 267 -30.49 -17.66 12.31
CA GLU A 267 -30.11 -18.92 13.01
C GLU A 267 -30.42 -18.83 14.50
N THR A 268 -30.84 -19.95 15.07
CA THR A 268 -31.06 -20.02 16.52
C THR A 268 -29.73 -20.07 17.26
N ILE A 269 -29.66 -19.33 18.37
CA ILE A 269 -28.52 -19.37 19.30
C ILE A 269 -28.92 -20.37 20.41
N PHE A 270 -28.17 -21.45 20.51
CA PHE A 270 -28.34 -22.47 21.57
C PHE A 270 -27.40 -22.20 22.72
#